data_4aeacb9e47b64bd76ea38fa7e47f5c27
#
_entry.id   4aeacb9e47b64bd76ea38fa7e47f5c27
#
_cell.length_a   1.000
_cell.length_b   1.000
_cell.length_c   1.000
_cell.angle_alpha   90.00
_cell.angle_beta   90.00
_cell.angle_gamma   90.00
#
_symmetry.space_group_name_H-M   'P 1'
#
loop_
_entity.id
_entity.type
_entity.pdbx_description
1 polymer ?
#
loop_
_entity_poly.entity_id
_entity_poly.type
_entity_poly.pdbx_seq_one_letter_code
_entity_poly.pdbx_strand_id
1 'polypeptide(L)'
;MGRIIKPAFTVIGMEGSTADGHGFIPALWETANSRFGEVAALAKTREDGSLCGIWGAMSDMNRSFRPWEEGFTRGLYLAGVEVRDDAQPPQGWVRWDIPGFEYIRVENNAPDGFPRTLKMIAAEGLTLAGAVHDFTDPATGKSYMCFPVRKL
;
A
#
# COMPACT_ATOMS: atom_id res chain seq x y z
N MET A 1 -2.79 -5.54 17.82
CA MET A 1 -3.17 -5.79 16.43
C MET A 1 -4.61 -5.38 16.23
N GLY A 2 -4.86 -4.48 15.32
CA GLY A 2 -6.17 -3.89 15.15
C GLY A 2 -6.84 -4.26 13.84
N ARG A 3 -8.17 -4.19 13.83
CA ARG A 3 -8.94 -4.24 12.59
C ARG A 3 -9.36 -2.83 12.24
N ILE A 4 -9.25 -2.48 10.96
CA ILE A 4 -9.70 -1.18 10.46
C ILE A 4 -10.54 -1.39 9.20
N ILE A 5 -11.52 -0.53 9.02
CA ILE A 5 -12.31 -0.48 7.80
C ILE A 5 -11.88 0.76 7.03
N LYS A 6 -11.45 0.57 5.79
CA LYS A 6 -11.07 1.69 4.93
C LYS A 6 -11.87 1.61 3.63
N PRO A 7 -12.71 2.60 3.34
CA PRO A 7 -13.40 2.68 2.05
C PRO A 7 -12.40 2.79 0.90
N ALA A 8 -12.89 2.60 -0.31
CA ALA A 8 -12.06 2.76 -1.50
C ALA A 8 -11.33 4.10 -1.47
N PHE A 9 -10.07 4.10 -1.90
CA PHE A 9 -9.22 5.30 -1.87
C PHE A 9 -8.25 5.29 -3.03
N THR A 10 -7.66 6.43 -3.31
CA THR A 10 -6.78 6.62 -4.46
C THR A 10 -5.36 6.91 -4.00
N VAL A 11 -4.39 6.26 -4.64
CA VAL A 11 -2.96 6.48 -4.43
C VAL A 11 -2.33 6.85 -5.76
N ILE A 12 -1.48 7.88 -5.76
CA ILE A 12 -0.62 8.20 -6.91
C ILE A 12 0.81 7.94 -6.48
N GLY A 13 1.55 7.20 -7.30
CA GLY A 13 2.90 6.80 -6.96
C GLY A 13 3.72 6.37 -8.15
N MET A 14 4.93 5.89 -7.85
CA MET A 14 5.83 5.28 -8.81
C MET A 14 5.59 3.78 -8.82
N GLU A 15 5.23 3.23 -9.99
CA GLU A 15 4.89 1.81 -10.14
C GLU A 15 6.08 1.03 -10.66
N GLY A 16 6.31 -0.13 -10.06
CA GLY A 16 7.27 -1.11 -10.53
C GLY A 16 6.77 -2.52 -10.29
N SER A 17 7.55 -3.50 -10.72
CA SER A 17 7.19 -4.91 -10.56
C SER A 17 8.38 -5.75 -10.14
N THR A 18 8.08 -6.96 -9.67
CA THR A 18 9.12 -7.94 -9.32
C THR A 18 9.98 -8.33 -10.53
N ALA A 19 9.49 -8.09 -11.77
CA ALA A 19 10.26 -8.31 -12.98
C ALA A 19 11.39 -7.30 -13.18
N ASP A 20 11.36 -6.17 -12.45
CA ASP A 20 12.38 -5.12 -12.54
C ASP A 20 13.67 -5.50 -11.79
N GLY A 21 13.67 -6.61 -11.04
CA GLY A 21 14.85 -7.13 -10.38
C GLY A 21 14.97 -6.75 -8.91
N HIS A 22 16.04 -7.22 -8.30
CA HIS A 22 16.33 -6.94 -6.89
C HIS A 22 16.47 -5.43 -6.64
N GLY A 23 15.94 -4.98 -5.50
CA GLY A 23 16.09 -3.59 -5.10
C GLY A 23 15.14 -2.63 -5.79
N PHE A 24 14.16 -3.12 -6.55
CA PHE A 24 13.23 -2.23 -7.26
C PHE A 24 12.38 -1.40 -6.29
N ILE A 25 12.00 -1.94 -5.12
CA ILE A 25 11.18 -1.21 -4.15
C ILE A 25 11.93 -0.01 -3.56
N PRO A 26 13.14 -0.15 -3.01
CA PRO A 26 13.91 1.01 -2.57
C PRO A 26 14.15 2.03 -3.69
N ALA A 27 14.39 1.58 -4.92
CA ALA A 27 14.59 2.48 -6.05
C ALA A 27 13.32 3.29 -6.36
N LEU A 28 12.14 2.68 -6.27
CA LEU A 28 10.88 3.39 -6.44
C LEU A 28 10.69 4.48 -5.37
N TRP A 29 11.00 4.16 -4.12
CA TRP A 29 10.89 5.14 -3.03
C TRP A 29 11.89 6.28 -3.20
N GLU A 30 13.10 6.00 -3.66
CA GLU A 30 14.08 7.05 -3.95
C GLU A 30 13.52 8.02 -4.99
N THR A 31 12.98 7.51 -6.08
CA THR A 31 12.39 8.33 -7.14
C THR A 31 11.18 9.10 -6.63
N ALA A 32 10.26 8.43 -5.94
CA ALA A 32 9.05 9.05 -5.41
C ALA A 32 9.38 10.18 -4.43
N ASN A 33 10.35 9.95 -3.53
CA ASN A 33 10.74 10.96 -2.57
C ASN A 33 11.41 12.15 -3.23
N SER A 34 12.29 11.92 -4.20
CA SER A 34 13.01 13.00 -4.89
C SER A 34 12.09 13.86 -5.75
N ARG A 35 10.95 13.32 -6.20
CA ARG A 35 9.99 14.01 -7.05
C ARG A 35 8.67 14.32 -6.33
N PHE A 36 8.63 14.20 -5.02
CA PHE A 36 7.39 14.37 -4.25
C PHE A 36 6.74 15.73 -4.47
N GLY A 37 7.52 16.77 -4.73
CA GLY A 37 6.98 18.10 -5.03
C GLY A 37 6.00 18.13 -6.19
N GLU A 38 6.08 17.17 -7.12
CA GLU A 38 5.17 17.09 -8.26
C GLU A 38 3.76 16.63 -7.86
N VAL A 39 3.61 15.93 -6.74
CA VAL A 39 2.32 15.38 -6.29
C VAL A 39 1.87 15.94 -4.94
N ALA A 40 2.70 16.74 -4.29
CA ALA A 40 2.39 17.25 -2.94
C ALA A 40 1.04 18.00 -2.88
N ALA A 41 0.70 18.77 -3.91
CA ALA A 41 -0.56 19.50 -3.94
C ALA A 41 -1.78 18.60 -4.16
N LEU A 42 -1.58 17.37 -4.62
CA LEU A 42 -2.66 16.39 -4.85
C LEU A 42 -2.93 15.56 -3.59
N ALA A 43 -1.99 15.54 -2.66
CA ALA A 43 -2.07 14.69 -1.48
C ALA A 43 -3.28 15.04 -0.61
N LYS A 44 -3.97 14.01 -0.16
CA LYS A 44 -5.06 14.16 0.79
C LYS A 44 -4.49 14.44 2.18
N THR A 45 -5.03 15.41 2.87
CA THR A 45 -4.55 15.81 4.19
C THR A 45 -5.63 15.65 5.25
N ARG A 46 -5.19 15.47 6.49
CA ARG A 46 -6.05 15.47 7.67
C ARG A 46 -6.32 16.92 8.10
N GLU A 47 -7.20 17.09 9.07
CA GLU A 47 -7.54 18.42 9.60
C GLU A 47 -6.33 19.18 10.13
N ASP A 48 -5.35 18.46 10.68
CA ASP A 48 -4.13 19.07 11.23
C ASP A 48 -3.09 19.40 10.15
N GLY A 49 -3.40 19.15 8.87
CA GLY A 49 -2.50 19.42 7.75
C GLY A 49 -1.52 18.30 7.43
N SER A 50 -1.47 17.24 8.25
CA SER A 50 -0.63 16.08 7.94
C SER A 50 -1.20 15.26 6.79
N LEU A 51 -0.34 14.55 6.06
CA LEU A 51 -0.78 13.66 4.99
C LEU A 51 -1.64 12.52 5.56
N CYS A 52 -2.66 12.09 4.80
CA CYS A 52 -3.50 10.96 5.22
C CYS A 52 -2.73 9.65 5.25
N GLY A 53 -1.78 9.47 4.34
CA GLY A 53 -0.96 8.27 4.38
C GLY A 53 0.03 8.17 3.24
N ILE A 54 1.13 7.50 3.54
CA ILE A 54 2.14 7.09 2.57
C ILE A 54 1.96 5.58 2.41
N TRP A 55 1.80 5.14 1.17
CA TRP A 55 1.43 3.76 0.88
C TRP A 55 2.45 3.09 -0.01
N GLY A 56 2.91 1.89 0.41
CA GLY A 56 3.50 0.92 -0.47
C GLY A 56 2.39 -0.04 -0.88
N ALA A 57 1.64 0.33 -1.91
CA ALA A 57 0.50 -0.47 -2.34
C ALA A 57 0.96 -1.62 -3.23
N MET A 58 0.27 -2.75 -3.12
CA MET A 58 0.62 -3.95 -3.86
C MET A 58 -0.57 -4.47 -4.65
N SER A 59 -0.29 -5.19 -5.71
CA SER A 59 -1.29 -5.85 -6.53
C SER A 59 -0.65 -7.00 -7.30
N ASP A 60 -1.49 -7.92 -7.77
CA ASP A 60 -1.08 -8.87 -8.79
C ASP A 60 -0.71 -8.13 -10.09
N MET A 61 -0.12 -8.85 -11.05
CA MET A 61 0.37 -8.23 -12.28
C MET A 61 -0.74 -7.59 -13.14
N ASN A 62 -1.99 -7.96 -12.92
CA ASN A 62 -3.12 -7.44 -13.69
C ASN A 62 -3.82 -6.24 -13.04
N ARG A 63 -3.28 -5.72 -11.95
CA ARG A 63 -3.88 -4.62 -11.17
C ARG A 63 -5.31 -4.91 -10.72
N SER A 64 -5.58 -6.17 -10.36
CA SER A 64 -6.87 -6.56 -9.82
C SER A 64 -6.90 -6.55 -8.29
N PHE A 65 -5.83 -6.09 -7.67
CA PHE A 65 -5.66 -5.95 -6.22
C PHE A 65 -5.75 -7.27 -5.47
N ARG A 66 -5.37 -8.35 -6.14
CA ARG A 66 -5.17 -9.65 -5.51
C ARG A 66 -3.77 -9.71 -4.90
N PRO A 67 -3.53 -10.64 -3.97
CA PRO A 67 -2.19 -10.85 -3.44
C PRO A 67 -1.17 -11.13 -4.54
N TRP A 68 0.09 -10.84 -4.26
CA TRP A 68 1.17 -11.23 -5.16
C TRP A 68 1.09 -12.72 -5.47
N GLU A 69 1.39 -13.06 -6.71
CA GLU A 69 1.28 -14.41 -7.25
C GLU A 69 2.50 -15.26 -6.89
N GLU A 70 2.41 -16.55 -7.12
CA GLU A 70 3.53 -17.49 -6.96
C GLU A 70 4.19 -17.41 -5.58
N GLY A 71 3.37 -17.52 -4.52
CA GLY A 71 3.87 -17.48 -3.15
C GLY A 71 4.42 -16.12 -2.74
N PHE A 72 3.75 -15.04 -3.18
CA PHE A 72 4.14 -13.66 -2.89
C PHE A 72 5.47 -13.24 -3.52
N THR A 73 5.80 -13.82 -4.70
CA THR A 73 7.05 -13.51 -5.39
C THR A 73 6.86 -12.75 -6.69
N ARG A 74 5.60 -12.60 -7.16
CA ARG A 74 5.32 -11.97 -8.45
C ARG A 74 4.16 -11.00 -8.34
N GLY A 75 4.43 -9.72 -8.57
CA GLY A 75 3.40 -8.69 -8.50
C GLY A 75 3.92 -7.29 -8.72
N LEU A 76 3.00 -6.32 -8.55
CA LEU A 76 3.26 -4.90 -8.71
C LEU A 76 3.37 -4.20 -7.36
N TYR A 77 4.12 -3.12 -7.34
CA TYR A 77 4.30 -2.25 -6.17
C TYR A 77 4.15 -0.79 -6.61
N LEU A 78 3.44 -0.01 -5.81
CA LEU A 78 3.27 1.42 -6.03
C LEU A 78 3.77 2.17 -4.80
N ALA A 79 4.86 2.90 -4.96
CA ALA A 79 5.40 3.75 -3.91
C ALA A 79 4.75 5.14 -4.03
N GLY A 80 3.81 5.45 -3.14
CA GLY A 80 3.02 6.63 -3.35
C GLY A 80 2.38 7.24 -2.12
N VAL A 81 1.49 8.17 -2.37
CA VAL A 81 0.78 8.95 -1.36
C VAL A 81 -0.72 8.89 -1.66
N GLU A 82 -1.52 8.85 -0.61
CA GLU A 82 -2.97 8.93 -0.75
C GLU A 82 -3.35 10.33 -1.22
N VAL A 83 -4.20 10.38 -2.26
CA VAL A 83 -4.60 11.63 -2.92
C VAL A 83 -6.12 11.77 -2.92
N ARG A 84 -6.59 12.97 -3.27
CA ARG A 84 -8.01 13.20 -3.47
C ARG A 84 -8.50 12.37 -4.65
N ASP A 85 -9.77 11.98 -4.61
CA ASP A 85 -10.38 11.07 -5.61
C ASP A 85 -10.35 11.63 -7.03
N ASP A 86 -10.29 12.95 -7.18
CA ASP A 86 -10.27 13.62 -8.48
C ASP A 86 -8.86 13.91 -9.01
N ALA A 87 -7.82 13.55 -8.25
CA ALA A 87 -6.44 13.86 -8.62
C ALA A 87 -6.00 13.07 -9.85
N GLN A 88 -5.30 13.74 -10.77
CA GLN A 88 -4.74 13.11 -11.95
C GLN A 88 -3.23 13.00 -11.83
N PRO A 89 -2.64 11.87 -12.24
CA PRO A 89 -1.20 11.68 -12.08
C PRO A 89 -0.42 12.55 -13.06
N PRO A 90 0.61 13.27 -12.59
CA PRO A 90 1.57 13.93 -13.48
C PRO A 90 2.35 12.90 -14.30
N GLN A 91 3.06 13.35 -15.31
CA GLN A 91 3.87 12.49 -16.15
C GLN A 91 4.87 11.68 -15.30
N GLY A 92 4.91 10.38 -15.53
CA GLY A 92 5.79 9.45 -14.81
C GLY A 92 5.19 8.86 -13.55
N TRP A 93 4.05 9.37 -13.12
CA TRP A 93 3.32 8.86 -11.96
C TRP A 93 2.12 8.03 -12.41
N VAL A 94 1.70 7.09 -11.57
CA VAL A 94 0.59 6.17 -11.85
C VAL A 94 -0.47 6.31 -10.76
N ARG A 95 -1.74 6.27 -11.17
CA ARG A 95 -2.89 6.31 -10.26
C ARG A 95 -3.46 4.91 -10.07
N TRP A 96 -3.65 4.50 -8.82
CA TRP A 96 -4.38 3.29 -8.45
C TRP A 96 -5.62 3.65 -7.64
N ASP A 97 -6.77 3.10 -8.04
CA ASP A 97 -8.01 3.19 -7.27
C ASP A 97 -8.16 1.88 -6.50
N ILE A 98 -7.82 1.91 -5.21
CA ILE A 98 -7.78 0.72 -4.37
C ILE A 98 -9.16 0.48 -3.79
N PRO A 99 -9.74 -0.74 -3.97
CA PRO A 99 -11.06 -1.05 -3.42
C PRO A 99 -11.11 -0.95 -1.90
N GLY A 100 -12.30 -0.78 -1.35
CA GLY A 100 -12.50 -0.77 0.09
C GLY A 100 -12.38 -2.16 0.68
N PHE A 101 -11.71 -2.24 1.84
CA PHE A 101 -11.52 -3.49 2.56
C PHE A 101 -11.57 -3.27 4.07
N GLU A 102 -11.89 -4.33 4.78
CA GLU A 102 -11.55 -4.45 6.18
C GLU A 102 -10.17 -5.11 6.27
N TYR A 103 -9.26 -4.46 7.02
CA TYR A 103 -7.87 -4.91 7.16
C TYR A 103 -7.57 -5.34 8.58
N ILE A 104 -6.70 -6.33 8.72
CA ILE A 104 -5.95 -6.55 9.94
C ILE A 104 -4.67 -5.75 9.79
N ARG A 105 -4.44 -4.79 10.69
CA ARG A 105 -3.29 -3.89 10.64
C ARG A 105 -2.33 -4.23 11.76
N VAL A 106 -1.08 -4.53 11.40
CA VAL A 106 -0.02 -4.85 12.37
C VAL A 106 1.15 -3.89 12.15
N GLU A 107 1.78 -3.48 13.25
CA GLU A 107 2.97 -2.64 13.15
C GLU A 107 4.12 -3.45 12.56
N ASN A 108 4.81 -2.85 11.60
CA ASN A 108 5.95 -3.51 10.92
C ASN A 108 7.22 -3.28 11.74
N ASN A 109 7.37 -4.06 12.81
CA ASN A 109 8.46 -3.90 13.78
C ASN A 109 9.26 -5.19 14.01
N ALA A 110 9.02 -6.24 13.21
CA ALA A 110 9.74 -7.50 13.34
C ALA A 110 9.92 -8.15 11.96
N PRO A 111 11.08 -8.80 11.70
CA PRO A 111 11.35 -9.39 10.38
C PRO A 111 10.43 -10.54 10.01
N ASP A 112 9.85 -11.25 11.00
CA ASP A 112 8.92 -12.37 10.77
C ASP A 112 7.45 -11.92 10.80
N GLY A 113 7.16 -10.62 10.85
CA GLY A 113 5.80 -10.11 10.99
C GLY A 113 4.85 -10.56 9.89
N PHE A 114 5.31 -10.59 8.65
CA PHE A 114 4.46 -10.99 7.53
C PHE A 114 4.05 -12.47 7.61
N PRO A 115 4.97 -13.44 7.67
CA PRO A 115 4.56 -14.85 7.74
C PRO A 115 3.82 -15.20 9.03
N ARG A 116 4.16 -14.56 10.15
CA ARG A 116 3.46 -14.78 11.41
C ARG A 116 2.00 -14.32 11.34
N THR A 117 1.75 -13.17 10.73
CA THR A 117 0.40 -12.64 10.58
C THR A 117 -0.41 -13.50 9.63
N LEU A 118 0.18 -13.99 8.53
CA LEU A 118 -0.51 -14.92 7.64
C LEU A 118 -0.98 -16.19 8.36
N LYS A 119 -0.13 -16.76 9.22
CA LYS A 119 -0.49 -17.94 10.01
C LYS A 119 -1.65 -17.66 10.96
N MET A 120 -1.64 -16.49 11.58
CA MET A 120 -2.69 -16.10 12.50
C MET A 120 -4.02 -15.88 11.78
N ILE A 121 -4.01 -15.26 10.61
CA ILE A 121 -5.20 -15.07 9.78
C ILE A 121 -5.80 -16.44 9.43
N ALA A 122 -4.96 -17.37 8.99
CA ALA A 122 -5.40 -18.72 8.66
C ALA A 122 -5.97 -19.46 9.89
N ALA A 123 -5.34 -19.30 11.06
CA ALA A 123 -5.80 -19.91 12.30
C ALA A 123 -7.18 -19.40 12.73
N GLU A 124 -7.53 -18.18 12.36
CA GLU A 124 -8.86 -17.62 12.63
C GLU A 124 -9.89 -18.00 11.56
N GLY A 125 -9.53 -18.84 10.60
CA GLY A 125 -10.43 -19.25 9.52
C GLY A 125 -10.63 -18.20 8.44
N LEU A 126 -9.78 -17.18 8.40
CA LEU A 126 -9.84 -16.11 7.42
C LEU A 126 -8.86 -16.35 6.28
N THR A 127 -9.11 -15.72 5.13
CA THR A 127 -8.21 -15.71 3.98
C THR A 127 -8.00 -14.28 3.54
N LEU A 128 -6.89 -14.04 2.81
CA LEU A 128 -6.67 -12.71 2.23
C LEU A 128 -7.71 -12.43 1.16
N ALA A 129 -8.39 -11.30 1.30
CA ALA A 129 -9.37 -10.82 0.33
C ALA A 129 -8.71 -9.97 -0.77
N GLY A 130 -7.44 -9.61 -0.61
CA GLY A 130 -6.72 -8.77 -1.56
C GLY A 130 -5.24 -8.67 -1.20
N ALA A 131 -4.54 -7.79 -1.90
CA ALA A 131 -3.12 -7.59 -1.70
C ALA A 131 -2.82 -6.93 -0.34
N VAL A 132 -1.72 -7.33 0.26
CA VAL A 132 -1.23 -6.72 1.51
C VAL A 132 -0.52 -5.42 1.16
N HIS A 133 -0.82 -4.34 1.89
CA HIS A 133 -0.19 -3.04 1.66
C HIS A 133 0.69 -2.64 2.82
N ASP A 134 1.74 -1.90 2.53
CA ASP A 134 2.52 -1.18 3.52
C ASP A 134 1.92 0.21 3.69
N PHE A 135 1.78 0.65 4.94
CA PHE A 135 1.27 1.96 5.26
C PHE A 135 2.20 2.63 6.26
N THR A 136 2.61 3.86 5.97
CA THR A 136 3.36 4.68 6.92
C THR A 136 2.49 5.87 7.31
N ASP A 137 2.31 6.06 8.62
CA ASP A 137 1.60 7.21 9.16
C ASP A 137 2.59 8.38 9.23
N PRO A 138 2.38 9.44 8.42
CA PRO A 138 3.30 10.57 8.40
C PRO A 138 3.35 11.35 9.72
N ALA A 139 2.26 11.30 10.50
CA ALA A 139 2.18 12.02 11.77
C ALA A 139 3.07 11.38 12.84
N THR A 140 3.23 10.06 12.83
CA THR A 140 3.99 9.33 13.85
C THR A 140 5.27 8.72 13.32
N GLY A 141 5.39 8.57 11.99
CA GLY A 141 6.50 7.86 11.35
C GLY A 141 6.42 6.34 11.49
N LYS A 142 5.35 5.81 12.09
CA LYS A 142 5.20 4.37 12.27
C LYS A 142 4.74 3.70 10.97
N SER A 143 5.29 2.53 10.71
CA SER A 143 4.94 1.71 9.54
C SER A 143 4.14 0.50 9.96
N TYR A 144 3.17 0.15 9.11
CA TYR A 144 2.25 -0.96 9.35
C TYR A 144 2.13 -1.80 8.09
N MET A 145 1.74 -3.06 8.28
CA MET A 145 1.27 -3.91 7.19
C MET A 145 -0.26 -4.04 7.33
N CYS A 146 -0.97 -3.86 6.22
CA CYS A 146 -2.43 -3.93 6.18
C CYS A 146 -2.84 -5.16 5.38
N PHE A 147 -3.42 -6.15 6.07
CA PHE A 147 -3.82 -7.43 5.48
C PHE A 147 -5.32 -7.40 5.24
N PRO A 148 -5.80 -7.31 3.98
CA PRO A 148 -7.23 -7.27 3.73
C PRO A 148 -7.87 -8.64 3.97
N VAL A 149 -8.88 -8.68 4.83
CA VAL A 149 -9.57 -9.92 5.20
C VAL A 149 -11.02 -9.96 4.77
N ARG A 150 -11.58 -8.83 4.34
CA ARG A 150 -12.95 -8.76 3.84
C ARG A 150 -13.09 -7.59 2.88
N LYS A 151 -13.63 -7.84 1.72
CA LYS A 151 -13.94 -6.77 0.76
C LYS A 151 -15.27 -6.10 1.16
N LEU A 152 -15.28 -4.78 1.13
CA LEU A 152 -16.49 -4.00 1.43
C LEU A 152 -17.50 -4.03 0.30
#